data_488cf32dbd9f2143fac372b61400aa95
#
_entry.id   488cf32dbd9f2143fac372b61400aa95
#
_cell.length_a   1.000
_cell.length_b   1.000
_cell.length_c   1.000
_cell.angle_alpha   90.00
_cell.angle_beta   90.00
_cell.angle_gamma   90.00
#
_symmetry.space_group_name_H-M   'P 1'
#
loop_
_entity.id
_entity.type
_entity.pdbx_description
1 polymer ?
#
loop_
_entity_poly.entity_id
_entity_poly.type
_entity_poly.pdbx_seq_one_letter_code
_entity_poly.pdbx_strand_id
1 'polypeptide(L)'
;MLEQPPLSLYIHIPWCIKKCPYCDFNSHQVNGSFEEDNYTNKLYDDFLVELNRLGDKNRELQSIFIGGGTPSLFKGDSFHFLFTRIKSHLKFSGNIEITIEANPGAVDSEKFRAYFDAGINRISLGVQSFNDKYLSKLGRIHTSNDAIKSIEVAKSAGFKNINLDIMHGLPEQSIEAAVEDLRIAIEQSPSHISWYQFTIEPNTYFYNYPPKLPSENIQDGIFEKGTKILSTHAFSQYEVSAFAQNSRKSFHNHNYWSFGDYLGIGSGAHGKLTLLNENKLIRTNKPKRPDHYMNHAVDSATQLREVSTEERTIEFLMNALRLKEGFSRNLFQIRTGNEFSVISSKISKLIENGFIETNKIHGEDFYCASNKGYRFLNTLLGEFL
;
A
#
# COMPACT_ATOMS: atom_id res chain seq x y z
N MET A 1 -17.54 -15.36 15.75
CA MET A 1 -16.77 -14.50 16.69
C MET A 1 -15.52 -13.99 16.00
N LEU A 2 -15.06 -12.79 16.37
CA LEU A 2 -13.80 -12.23 15.85
C LEU A 2 -12.62 -13.06 16.31
N GLU A 3 -11.62 -13.23 15.42
CA GLU A 3 -10.32 -13.81 15.75
C GLU A 3 -9.21 -12.79 15.54
N GLN A 4 -8.08 -13.02 16.22
CA GLN A 4 -6.91 -12.14 16.18
C GLN A 4 -6.28 -12.12 14.78
N PRO A 5 -6.31 -11.00 14.05
CA PRO A 5 -5.64 -10.91 12.76
C PRO A 5 -4.12 -10.79 12.90
N PRO A 6 -3.31 -11.02 11.84
CA PRO A 6 -1.92 -10.59 11.81
C PRO A 6 -1.80 -9.09 12.08
N LEU A 7 -0.69 -8.66 12.73
CA LEU A 7 -0.43 -7.28 13.07
C LEU A 7 0.65 -6.68 12.19
N SER A 8 0.38 -5.50 11.65
CA SER A 8 1.32 -4.67 10.90
C SER A 8 1.51 -3.30 11.54
N LEU A 9 2.56 -2.58 11.16
CA LEU A 9 2.77 -1.18 11.52
C LEU A 9 2.91 -0.35 10.24
N TYR A 10 2.13 0.72 10.12
CA TYR A 10 2.28 1.74 9.09
C TYR A 10 2.88 3.01 9.69
N ILE A 11 3.96 3.50 9.11
CA ILE A 11 4.65 4.74 9.50
C ILE A 11 4.47 5.76 8.38
N HIS A 12 3.82 6.87 8.68
CA HIS A 12 3.60 7.92 7.71
C HIS A 12 4.63 9.03 7.82
N ILE A 13 5.35 9.29 6.73
CA ILE A 13 6.28 10.43 6.60
C ILE A 13 5.61 11.45 5.66
N PRO A 14 5.17 12.60 6.18
CA PRO A 14 4.28 13.49 5.41
C PRO A 14 5.01 14.45 4.45
N TRP A 15 6.33 14.44 4.36
CA TRP A 15 7.07 15.42 3.58
C TRP A 15 7.53 14.93 2.22
N CYS A 16 7.52 15.85 1.25
CA CYS A 16 8.07 15.70 -0.09
C CYS A 16 8.96 16.88 -0.44
N ILE A 17 9.99 16.68 -1.27
CA ILE A 17 10.75 17.78 -1.87
C ILE A 17 9.83 18.64 -2.74
N LYS A 18 8.98 17.99 -3.56
CA LYS A 18 7.98 18.61 -4.42
C LYS A 18 6.73 17.74 -4.46
N LYS A 19 5.56 18.35 -4.27
CA LYS A 19 4.28 17.65 -4.41
C LYS A 19 3.91 17.53 -5.88
N CYS A 20 3.66 16.30 -6.32
CA CYS A 20 3.24 16.02 -7.70
C CYS A 20 1.81 16.49 -7.95
N PRO A 21 1.48 16.96 -9.18
CA PRO A 21 0.17 17.53 -9.50
C PRO A 21 -1.00 16.53 -9.43
N TYR A 22 -0.72 15.23 -9.43
CA TYR A 22 -1.70 14.15 -9.35
C TYR A 22 -1.84 13.54 -7.94
N CYS A 23 -0.93 13.88 -7.01
CA CYS A 23 -0.81 13.16 -5.74
C CYS A 23 -1.90 13.61 -4.74
N ASP A 24 -2.75 12.66 -4.33
CA ASP A 24 -3.80 12.81 -3.32
C ASP A 24 -3.34 12.41 -1.90
N PHE A 25 -2.14 11.84 -1.77
CA PHE A 25 -1.59 11.43 -0.47
C PHE A 25 -1.47 12.62 0.48
N ASN A 26 -1.54 12.31 1.78
CA ASN A 26 -1.25 13.30 2.82
C ASN A 26 0.23 13.68 2.80
N SER A 27 0.62 14.48 1.81
CA SER A 27 1.98 14.91 1.59
C SER A 27 2.08 16.43 1.53
N HIS A 28 3.14 16.97 2.14
CA HIS A 28 3.39 18.38 2.29
C HIS A 28 4.78 18.72 1.74
N GLN A 29 4.87 19.77 0.93
CA GLN A 29 6.16 20.18 0.44
C GLN A 29 7.01 20.74 1.59
N VAL A 30 8.28 20.35 1.66
CA VAL A 30 9.23 20.90 2.62
C VAL A 30 9.52 22.35 2.25
N ASN A 31 9.27 23.25 3.18
CA ASN A 31 9.65 24.66 3.08
C ASN A 31 10.81 24.91 4.06
N GLY A 32 12.04 24.83 3.59
CA GLY A 32 13.23 24.91 4.43
C GLY A 32 13.68 23.54 4.97
N SER A 33 13.98 23.46 6.26
CA SER A 33 14.30 22.18 6.96
C SER A 33 13.12 21.69 7.77
N PHE A 34 13.04 20.37 7.97
CA PHE A 34 12.15 19.76 8.95
C PHE A 34 12.99 19.11 10.06
N GLU A 35 12.44 19.07 11.27
CA GLU A 35 13.13 18.55 12.43
C GLU A 35 12.97 17.02 12.50
N GLU A 36 13.84 16.28 11.80
CA GLU A 36 13.78 14.83 11.65
C GLU A 36 13.78 14.11 13.00
N ASP A 37 14.69 14.50 13.91
CA ASP A 37 14.83 13.86 15.23
C ASP A 37 13.59 14.07 16.10
N ASN A 38 13.02 15.27 16.08
CA ASN A 38 11.79 15.58 16.83
C ASN A 38 10.60 14.77 16.27
N TYR A 39 10.51 14.62 14.95
CA TYR A 39 9.47 13.81 14.36
C TYR A 39 9.66 12.33 14.69
N THR A 40 10.88 11.82 14.64
CA THR A 40 11.20 10.43 15.00
C THR A 40 10.82 10.12 16.47
N ASN A 41 11.11 11.04 17.40
CA ASN A 41 10.66 10.93 18.78
C ASN A 41 9.13 10.95 18.88
N LYS A 42 8.47 11.82 18.12
CA LYS A 42 7.01 11.90 18.08
C LYS A 42 6.35 10.62 17.52
N LEU A 43 6.96 9.99 16.52
CA LEU A 43 6.55 8.68 16.02
C LEU A 43 6.61 7.60 17.11
N TYR A 44 7.65 7.65 17.95
CA TYR A 44 7.77 6.71 19.06
C TYR A 44 6.70 6.96 20.13
N ASP A 45 6.44 8.21 20.50
CA ASP A 45 5.34 8.56 21.43
C ASP A 45 3.99 8.10 20.89
N ASP A 46 3.77 8.27 19.57
CA ASP A 46 2.58 7.80 18.88
C ASP A 46 2.46 6.28 18.93
N PHE A 47 3.57 5.57 18.71
CA PHE A 47 3.61 4.12 18.82
C PHE A 47 3.22 3.65 20.24
N LEU A 48 3.69 4.32 21.30
CA LEU A 48 3.32 3.96 22.68
C LEU A 48 1.83 4.15 22.95
N VAL A 49 1.22 5.18 22.37
CA VAL A 49 -0.22 5.41 22.45
C VAL A 49 -0.99 4.29 21.75
N GLU A 50 -0.61 3.95 20.52
CA GLU A 50 -1.24 2.85 19.76
C GLU A 50 -1.03 1.48 20.44
N LEU A 51 0.16 1.24 21.02
CA LEU A 51 0.46 0.03 21.77
C LEU A 51 -0.47 -0.14 22.99
N ASN A 52 -0.82 0.96 23.67
CA ASN A 52 -1.75 0.92 24.79
C ASN A 52 -3.19 0.60 24.38
N ARG A 53 -3.56 0.89 23.12
CA ARG A 53 -4.86 0.50 22.54
C ARG A 53 -4.88 -0.96 22.09
N LEU A 54 -3.72 -1.56 21.87
CA LEU A 54 -3.59 -2.95 21.48
C LEU A 54 -3.94 -3.85 22.68
N GLY A 55 -5.07 -4.55 22.62
CA GLY A 55 -5.58 -5.35 23.74
C GLY A 55 -4.62 -6.47 24.20
N ASP A 56 -3.92 -7.11 23.25
CA ASP A 56 -2.90 -8.13 23.51
C ASP A 56 -1.52 -7.63 23.04
N LYS A 57 -0.61 -7.41 24.00
CA LYS A 57 0.78 -6.97 23.75
C LYS A 57 1.73 -8.12 23.42
N ASN A 58 1.29 -9.37 23.50
CA ASN A 58 2.10 -10.54 23.12
C ASN A 58 2.08 -10.83 21.62
N ARG A 59 1.36 -10.04 20.84
CA ARG A 59 1.31 -10.15 19.38
C ARG A 59 2.69 -9.90 18.77
N GLU A 60 3.00 -10.64 17.70
CA GLU A 60 4.19 -10.39 16.90
C GLU A 60 3.87 -9.43 15.75
N LEU A 61 4.75 -8.47 15.51
CA LEU A 61 4.68 -7.57 14.38
C LEU A 61 5.20 -8.30 13.12
N GLN A 62 4.34 -8.45 12.13
CA GLN A 62 4.61 -9.21 10.90
C GLN A 62 5.19 -8.35 9.80
N SER A 63 4.83 -7.06 9.76
CA SER A 63 5.39 -6.12 8.81
C SER A 63 5.42 -4.68 9.32
N ILE A 64 6.36 -3.90 8.79
CA ILE A 64 6.42 -2.45 8.91
C ILE A 64 6.42 -1.87 7.49
N PHE A 65 5.60 -0.88 7.24
CA PHE A 65 5.58 -0.15 5.98
C PHE A 65 5.77 1.35 6.25
N ILE A 66 6.81 1.93 5.67
CA ILE A 66 7.15 3.35 5.79
C ILE A 66 6.81 4.01 4.48
N GLY A 67 5.73 4.80 4.49
CA GLY A 67 5.16 5.41 3.29
C GLY A 67 4.69 6.85 3.50
N GLY A 68 3.95 7.34 2.52
CA GLY A 68 3.26 8.62 2.55
C GLY A 68 3.76 9.67 1.57
N GLY A 69 4.55 10.62 2.01
CA GLY A 69 5.19 11.62 1.14
C GLY A 69 6.45 11.06 0.48
N THR A 70 7.58 11.24 1.12
CA THR A 70 8.87 10.74 0.67
C THR A 70 9.69 10.25 1.88
N PRO A 71 9.46 9.02 2.34
CA PRO A 71 10.17 8.46 3.50
C PRO A 71 11.69 8.48 3.35
N SER A 72 12.18 8.38 2.12
CA SER A 72 13.62 8.46 1.82
C SER A 72 14.25 9.84 2.06
N LEU A 73 13.52 10.82 2.55
CA LEU A 73 14.11 12.06 3.09
C LEU A 73 14.82 11.81 4.44
N PHE A 74 14.33 10.85 5.22
CA PHE A 74 14.88 10.51 6.55
C PHE A 74 16.16 9.69 6.43
N LYS A 75 17.01 9.76 7.46
CA LYS A 75 18.25 8.97 7.56
C LYS A 75 17.97 7.55 8.02
N GLY A 76 18.88 6.62 7.68
CA GLY A 76 18.81 5.24 8.17
C GLY A 76 18.89 5.14 9.70
N ASP A 77 19.71 6.00 10.32
CA ASP A 77 19.89 6.07 11.78
C ASP A 77 18.59 6.40 12.52
N SER A 78 17.72 7.26 11.95
CA SER A 78 16.42 7.58 12.53
C SER A 78 15.50 6.36 12.56
N PHE A 79 15.52 5.54 11.51
CA PHE A 79 14.77 4.27 11.49
C PHE A 79 15.37 3.23 12.40
N HIS A 80 16.71 3.10 12.45
CA HIS A 80 17.38 2.21 13.38
C HIS A 80 17.00 2.53 14.84
N PHE A 81 17.06 3.80 15.22
CA PHE A 81 16.65 4.28 16.52
C PHE A 81 15.18 3.94 16.83
N LEU A 82 14.27 4.24 15.90
CA LEU A 82 12.84 3.96 16.07
C LEU A 82 12.56 2.46 16.22
N PHE A 83 13.14 1.62 15.36
CA PHE A 83 12.92 0.17 15.39
C PHE A 83 13.49 -0.47 16.64
N THR A 84 14.66 -0.02 17.13
CA THR A 84 15.25 -0.50 18.38
C THR A 84 14.31 -0.25 19.55
N ARG A 85 13.70 0.93 19.61
CA ARG A 85 12.75 1.28 20.67
C ARG A 85 11.42 0.53 20.53
N ILE A 86 10.87 0.39 19.33
CA ILE A 86 9.66 -0.40 19.08
C ILE A 86 9.87 -1.86 19.49
N LYS A 87 11.03 -2.44 19.12
CA LYS A 87 11.37 -3.84 19.40
C LYS A 87 11.49 -4.15 20.90
N SER A 88 11.75 -3.14 21.75
CA SER A 88 11.75 -3.33 23.20
C SER A 88 10.33 -3.53 23.80
N HIS A 89 9.27 -3.22 23.05
CA HIS A 89 7.89 -3.33 23.51
C HIS A 89 7.06 -4.38 22.75
N LEU A 90 7.39 -4.61 21.48
CA LEU A 90 6.62 -5.49 20.61
C LEU A 90 7.57 -6.39 19.81
N LYS A 91 7.38 -7.70 19.93
CA LYS A 91 8.23 -8.67 19.25
C LYS A 91 8.07 -8.59 17.74
N PHE A 92 9.19 -8.57 17.02
CA PHE A 92 9.20 -8.71 15.56
C PHE A 92 9.20 -10.19 15.18
N SER A 93 8.41 -10.58 14.21
CA SER A 93 8.44 -11.95 13.68
C SER A 93 9.82 -12.26 13.07
N GLY A 94 10.21 -13.53 13.05
CA GLY A 94 11.52 -13.94 12.55
C GLY A 94 11.76 -13.63 11.08
N ASN A 95 10.70 -13.43 10.31
CA ASN A 95 10.70 -13.10 8.88
C ASN A 95 9.95 -11.80 8.58
N ILE A 96 9.98 -10.84 9.51
CA ILE A 96 9.31 -9.55 9.35
C ILE A 96 9.66 -8.86 8.02
N GLU A 97 8.65 -8.38 7.30
CA GLU A 97 8.84 -7.51 6.13
C GLU A 97 8.91 -6.05 6.59
N ILE A 98 10.01 -5.36 6.30
CA ILE A 98 10.14 -3.92 6.57
C ILE A 98 10.35 -3.21 5.24
N THR A 99 9.33 -2.48 4.78
CA THR A 99 9.33 -1.76 3.51
C THR A 99 9.54 -0.27 3.70
N ILE A 100 10.36 0.34 2.84
CA ILE A 100 10.44 1.80 2.69
C ILE A 100 10.09 2.22 1.26
N GLU A 101 9.29 3.28 1.12
CA GLU A 101 9.10 3.97 -0.16
C GLU A 101 10.22 4.97 -0.40
N ALA A 102 10.75 4.99 -1.63
CA ALA A 102 11.79 5.91 -2.04
C ALA A 102 11.52 6.47 -3.44
N ASN A 103 11.87 7.74 -3.63
CA ASN A 103 11.86 8.37 -4.94
C ASN A 103 13.23 8.23 -5.61
N PRO A 104 13.29 7.83 -6.90
CA PRO A 104 14.53 7.84 -7.66
C PRO A 104 15.19 9.24 -7.66
N GLY A 105 16.53 9.29 -7.69
CA GLY A 105 17.30 10.54 -7.70
C GLY A 105 17.45 11.25 -6.35
N ALA A 106 16.68 10.84 -5.33
CA ALA A 106 16.77 11.42 -3.99
C ALA A 106 17.68 10.60 -3.05
N VAL A 107 18.25 9.50 -3.51
CA VAL A 107 18.96 8.53 -2.67
C VAL A 107 20.29 8.13 -3.32
N ASP A 108 21.35 8.16 -2.53
CA ASP A 108 22.67 7.67 -2.88
C ASP A 108 22.95 6.27 -2.29
N SER A 109 24.11 5.71 -2.58
CA SER A 109 24.50 4.37 -2.12
C SER A 109 24.66 4.27 -0.61
N GLU A 110 25.12 5.32 0.05
CA GLU A 110 25.33 5.33 1.51
C GLU A 110 23.98 5.30 2.21
N LYS A 111 23.01 6.04 1.71
CA LYS A 111 21.66 6.12 2.27
C LYS A 111 20.91 4.79 2.14
N PHE A 112 20.98 4.13 0.97
CA PHE A 112 20.37 2.80 0.80
C PHE A 112 21.06 1.75 1.67
N ARG A 113 22.39 1.84 1.83
CA ARG A 113 23.12 0.96 2.73
C ARG A 113 22.68 1.17 4.17
N ALA A 114 22.54 2.42 4.62
CA ALA A 114 22.05 2.74 5.97
C ALA A 114 20.64 2.22 6.24
N TYR A 115 19.74 2.24 5.24
CA TYR A 115 18.42 1.63 5.37
C TYR A 115 18.51 0.12 5.54
N PHE A 116 19.33 -0.54 4.73
CA PHE A 116 19.52 -1.98 4.81
C PHE A 116 20.10 -2.38 6.19
N ASP A 117 21.09 -1.64 6.68
CA ASP A 117 21.72 -1.86 7.97
C ASP A 117 20.77 -1.56 9.15
N ALA A 118 19.81 -0.65 8.98
CA ALA A 118 18.71 -0.40 9.93
C ALA A 118 17.69 -1.56 10.00
N GLY A 119 17.80 -2.56 9.11
CA GLY A 119 16.92 -3.72 9.07
C GLY A 119 15.77 -3.63 8.05
N ILE A 120 15.72 -2.57 7.23
CA ILE A 120 14.77 -2.47 6.12
C ILE A 120 15.18 -3.51 5.07
N ASN A 121 14.26 -4.40 4.68
CA ASN A 121 14.58 -5.54 3.80
C ASN A 121 13.77 -5.57 2.51
N ARG A 122 12.86 -4.60 2.32
CA ARG A 122 12.11 -4.38 1.09
C ARG A 122 12.12 -2.89 0.74
N ILE A 123 12.26 -2.56 -0.55
CA ILE A 123 12.20 -1.19 -1.04
C ILE A 123 11.16 -1.05 -2.15
N SER A 124 10.37 0.02 -2.11
CA SER A 124 9.43 0.41 -3.17
C SER A 124 9.94 1.68 -3.84
N LEU A 125 10.28 1.59 -5.12
CA LEU A 125 10.81 2.71 -5.89
C LEU A 125 9.72 3.32 -6.76
N GLY A 126 9.39 4.58 -6.50
CA GLY A 126 8.39 5.34 -7.23
C GLY A 126 8.88 5.80 -8.60
N VAL A 127 9.09 4.86 -9.52
CA VAL A 127 9.60 5.09 -10.88
C VAL A 127 8.57 5.83 -11.73
N GLN A 128 7.34 5.38 -11.73
CA GLN A 128 6.16 5.85 -12.44
C GLN A 128 6.21 5.59 -13.97
N SER A 129 7.31 5.91 -14.64
CA SER A 129 7.58 5.63 -16.06
C SER A 129 9.09 5.65 -16.32
N PHE A 130 9.54 4.95 -17.34
CA PHE A 130 10.91 5.07 -17.88
C PHE A 130 10.98 6.00 -19.10
N ASN A 131 9.96 6.82 -19.30
CA ASN A 131 9.92 7.80 -20.38
C ASN A 131 9.88 9.22 -19.79
N ASP A 132 10.94 10.00 -20.06
CA ASP A 132 11.12 11.36 -19.50
C ASP A 132 10.00 12.32 -19.90
N LYS A 133 9.35 12.12 -21.07
CA LYS A 133 8.18 12.91 -21.48
C LYS A 133 7.01 12.72 -20.51
N TYR A 134 6.74 11.49 -20.09
CA TYR A 134 5.65 11.21 -19.15
C TYR A 134 6.02 11.62 -17.73
N LEU A 135 7.27 11.40 -17.31
CA LEU A 135 7.78 11.89 -16.03
C LEU A 135 7.62 13.42 -15.90
N SER A 136 7.98 14.15 -16.94
CA SER A 136 7.81 15.61 -16.99
C SER A 136 6.32 16.00 -16.87
N LYS A 137 5.41 15.34 -17.61
CA LYS A 137 3.96 15.58 -17.52
C LYS A 137 3.41 15.31 -16.12
N LEU A 138 3.94 14.28 -15.44
CA LEU A 138 3.61 13.96 -14.05
C LEU A 138 4.22 14.93 -13.03
N GLY A 139 5.05 15.89 -13.47
CA GLY A 139 5.75 16.82 -12.58
C GLY A 139 6.84 16.18 -11.74
N ARG A 140 7.32 14.97 -12.15
CA ARG A 140 8.43 14.28 -11.51
C ARG A 140 9.74 15.03 -11.73
N ILE A 141 10.63 14.97 -10.74
CA ILE A 141 11.93 15.67 -10.78
C ILE A 141 13.09 14.76 -11.22
N HIS A 142 12.87 13.43 -11.22
CA HIS A 142 13.84 12.43 -11.66
C HIS A 142 13.65 12.08 -13.14
N THR A 143 14.70 11.54 -13.75
CA THR A 143 14.72 11.03 -15.10
C THR A 143 14.65 9.50 -15.13
N SER A 144 14.43 8.91 -16.31
CA SER A 144 14.52 7.47 -16.53
C SER A 144 15.87 6.90 -16.10
N ASN A 145 16.95 7.61 -16.37
CA ASN A 145 18.32 7.22 -15.96
C ASN A 145 18.47 7.23 -14.43
N ASP A 146 17.88 8.20 -13.73
CA ASP A 146 17.89 8.23 -12.27
C ASP A 146 17.14 7.04 -11.70
N ALA A 147 16.03 6.62 -12.33
CA ALA A 147 15.28 5.46 -11.92
C ALA A 147 16.13 4.17 -12.06
N ILE A 148 16.75 3.94 -13.21
CA ILE A 148 17.62 2.78 -13.44
C ILE A 148 18.79 2.76 -12.45
N LYS A 149 19.48 3.88 -12.29
CA LYS A 149 20.58 4.01 -11.32
C LYS A 149 20.14 3.73 -9.87
N SER A 150 18.96 4.19 -9.48
CA SER A 150 18.43 3.94 -8.13
C SER A 150 18.15 2.45 -7.89
N ILE A 151 17.70 1.71 -8.91
CA ILE A 151 17.51 0.26 -8.83
C ILE A 151 18.85 -0.46 -8.66
N GLU A 152 19.87 -0.07 -9.43
CA GLU A 152 21.23 -0.64 -9.33
C GLU A 152 21.83 -0.38 -7.95
N VAL A 153 21.69 0.83 -7.43
CA VAL A 153 22.16 1.22 -6.09
C VAL A 153 21.44 0.42 -5.01
N ALA A 154 20.12 0.21 -5.11
CA ALA A 154 19.38 -0.62 -4.18
C ALA A 154 19.88 -2.07 -4.16
N LYS A 155 20.13 -2.66 -5.34
CA LYS A 155 20.72 -4.01 -5.45
C LYS A 155 22.11 -4.07 -4.82
N SER A 156 22.94 -3.08 -5.09
CA SER A 156 24.33 -3.00 -4.57
C SER A 156 24.35 -2.82 -3.05
N ALA A 157 23.34 -2.15 -2.47
CA ALA A 157 23.15 -2.02 -1.03
C ALA A 157 22.70 -3.33 -0.35
N GLY A 158 22.31 -4.35 -1.13
CA GLY A 158 21.91 -5.66 -0.61
C GLY A 158 20.41 -5.98 -0.69
N PHE A 159 19.57 -5.06 -1.18
CA PHE A 159 18.14 -5.33 -1.32
C PHE A 159 17.86 -6.40 -2.38
N LYS A 160 17.20 -7.49 -1.97
CA LYS A 160 16.73 -8.58 -2.83
C LYS A 160 15.22 -8.53 -3.07
N ASN A 161 14.50 -7.74 -2.28
CA ASN A 161 13.06 -7.53 -2.42
C ASN A 161 12.84 -6.09 -2.86
N ILE A 162 12.70 -5.89 -4.18
CA ILE A 162 12.56 -4.58 -4.80
C ILE A 162 11.23 -4.55 -5.53
N ASN A 163 10.41 -3.56 -5.20
CA ASN A 163 9.21 -3.20 -5.94
C ASN A 163 9.48 -1.97 -6.82
N LEU A 164 8.95 -1.99 -8.03
CA LEU A 164 8.88 -0.81 -8.90
C LEU A 164 7.43 -0.37 -9.02
N ASP A 165 7.15 0.88 -8.66
CA ASP A 165 5.84 1.49 -8.86
C ASP A 165 5.83 2.11 -10.26
N ILE A 166 4.97 1.60 -11.14
CA ILE A 166 4.81 2.00 -12.54
C ILE A 166 3.37 2.38 -12.79
N MET A 167 3.15 3.54 -13.39
CA MET A 167 1.82 4.00 -13.78
C MET A 167 1.55 3.68 -15.26
N HIS A 168 0.29 3.39 -15.57
CA HIS A 168 -0.18 3.30 -16.95
C HIS A 168 -1.42 4.15 -17.18
N GLY A 169 -1.82 4.33 -18.46
CA GLY A 169 -2.91 5.24 -18.78
C GLY A 169 -2.53 6.72 -18.56
N LEU A 170 -1.24 7.02 -18.62
CA LEU A 170 -0.70 8.38 -18.46
C LEU A 170 -1.23 9.33 -19.54
N PRO A 171 -1.21 10.65 -19.30
CA PRO A 171 -1.68 11.62 -20.28
C PRO A 171 -1.07 11.41 -21.68
N GLU A 172 -1.92 11.12 -22.67
CA GLU A 172 -1.56 10.81 -24.07
C GLU A 172 -0.65 9.59 -24.24
N GLN A 173 -0.64 8.64 -23.29
CA GLN A 173 0.16 7.43 -23.40
C GLN A 173 -0.44 6.47 -24.45
N SER A 174 0.41 5.95 -25.34
CA SER A 174 0.03 4.88 -26.25
C SER A 174 0.21 3.49 -25.63
N ILE A 175 -0.38 2.48 -26.24
CA ILE A 175 -0.22 1.08 -25.79
C ILE A 175 1.27 0.68 -25.85
N GLU A 176 1.98 1.03 -26.92
CA GLU A 176 3.39 0.71 -27.11
C GLU A 176 4.27 1.34 -26.02
N ALA A 177 4.00 2.60 -25.66
CA ALA A 177 4.74 3.30 -24.62
C ALA A 177 4.54 2.68 -23.22
N ALA A 178 3.31 2.28 -22.90
CA ALA A 178 3.02 1.62 -21.62
C ALA A 178 3.67 0.21 -21.55
N VAL A 179 3.69 -0.51 -22.67
CA VAL A 179 4.35 -1.81 -22.79
C VAL A 179 5.87 -1.67 -22.66
N GLU A 180 6.44 -0.61 -23.22
CA GLU A 180 7.88 -0.35 -23.14
C GLU A 180 8.32 -0.03 -21.71
N ASP A 181 7.55 0.74 -20.96
CA ASP A 181 7.79 0.95 -19.52
C ASP A 181 7.89 -0.38 -18.76
N LEU A 182 6.98 -1.33 -19.05
CA LEU A 182 7.04 -2.67 -18.43
C LEU A 182 8.23 -3.50 -18.88
N ARG A 183 8.65 -3.44 -20.15
CA ARG A 183 9.83 -4.17 -20.65
C ARG A 183 11.09 -3.69 -19.92
N ILE A 184 11.27 -2.37 -19.85
CA ILE A 184 12.41 -1.79 -19.13
C ILE A 184 12.35 -2.18 -17.64
N ALA A 185 11.17 -2.14 -17.02
CA ALA A 185 11.00 -2.57 -15.63
C ALA A 185 11.43 -4.03 -15.42
N ILE A 186 11.00 -4.94 -16.29
CA ILE A 186 11.31 -6.38 -16.23
C ILE A 186 12.81 -6.63 -16.44
N GLU A 187 13.46 -5.91 -17.36
CA GLU A 187 14.91 -5.96 -17.57
C GLU A 187 15.70 -5.60 -16.30
N GLN A 188 15.14 -4.72 -15.46
CA GLN A 188 15.71 -4.43 -14.16
C GLN A 188 15.55 -5.58 -13.14
N SER A 189 14.93 -6.68 -13.50
CA SER A 189 14.77 -7.88 -12.65
C SER A 189 14.29 -7.57 -11.22
N PRO A 190 13.20 -6.82 -11.03
CA PRO A 190 12.60 -6.63 -9.71
C PRO A 190 11.89 -7.91 -9.27
N SER A 191 11.66 -8.08 -7.97
CA SER A 191 10.84 -9.17 -7.44
C SER A 191 9.35 -8.87 -7.46
N HIS A 192 8.98 -7.61 -7.63
CA HIS A 192 7.61 -7.11 -7.55
C HIS A 192 7.44 -5.87 -8.43
N ILE A 193 6.28 -5.74 -9.06
CA ILE A 193 5.86 -4.56 -9.83
C ILE A 193 4.47 -4.16 -9.36
N SER A 194 4.33 -2.93 -8.86
CA SER A 194 3.05 -2.26 -8.70
C SER A 194 2.74 -1.52 -10.00
N TRP A 195 1.83 -2.08 -10.78
CA TRP A 195 1.43 -1.50 -12.07
C TRP A 195 -0.01 -1.02 -11.99
N TYR A 196 -0.21 0.28 -11.85
CA TYR A 196 -1.51 0.86 -11.55
C TYR A 196 -1.90 1.95 -12.54
N GLN A 197 -3.22 2.03 -12.76
CA GLN A 197 -3.79 3.00 -13.68
C GLN A 197 -3.71 4.40 -13.09
N PHE A 198 -3.30 5.35 -13.91
CA PHE A 198 -3.37 6.77 -13.57
C PHE A 198 -4.84 7.20 -13.46
N THR A 199 -5.20 7.78 -12.31
CA THR A 199 -6.53 8.34 -12.02
C THR A 199 -6.42 9.80 -11.63
N ILE A 200 -7.47 10.57 -11.89
CA ILE A 200 -7.55 11.99 -11.50
C ILE A 200 -8.33 12.05 -10.19
N GLU A 201 -7.60 12.26 -9.10
CA GLU A 201 -8.15 12.24 -7.75
C GLU A 201 -8.62 13.63 -7.29
N PRO A 202 -9.73 13.74 -6.52
CA PRO A 202 -10.18 14.97 -5.92
C PRO A 202 -9.09 15.66 -5.09
N ASN A 203 -9.15 16.98 -4.98
CA ASN A 203 -8.20 17.81 -4.24
C ASN A 203 -6.75 17.82 -4.80
N THR A 204 -6.56 17.40 -6.04
CA THR A 204 -5.28 17.48 -6.75
C THR A 204 -5.28 18.64 -7.75
N TYR A 205 -4.09 19.05 -8.22
CA TYR A 205 -3.99 20.04 -9.28
C TYR A 205 -4.66 19.53 -10.57
N PHE A 206 -4.46 18.25 -10.92
CA PHE A 206 -5.06 17.64 -12.11
C PHE A 206 -6.58 17.48 -12.03
N TYR A 207 -7.18 17.48 -10.85
CA TYR A 207 -8.63 17.52 -10.72
C TYR A 207 -9.20 18.86 -11.22
N ASN A 208 -8.51 19.95 -10.91
CA ASN A 208 -8.90 21.29 -11.35
C ASN A 208 -8.50 21.59 -12.80
N TYR A 209 -7.40 20.97 -13.28
CA TYR A 209 -6.83 21.14 -14.61
C TYR A 209 -6.53 19.78 -15.23
N PRO A 210 -7.55 19.03 -15.65
CA PRO A 210 -7.40 17.63 -16.07
C PRO A 210 -6.60 17.53 -17.37
N PRO A 211 -5.54 16.70 -17.41
CA PRO A 211 -4.85 16.41 -18.65
C PRO A 211 -5.68 15.50 -19.54
N LYS A 212 -5.38 15.50 -20.83
CA LYS A 212 -6.02 14.61 -21.79
C LYS A 212 -5.56 13.15 -21.56
N LEU A 213 -6.45 12.30 -21.12
CA LEU A 213 -6.19 10.87 -20.92
C LEU A 213 -6.40 10.06 -22.21
N PRO A 214 -5.79 8.85 -22.33
CA PRO A 214 -6.10 7.90 -23.38
C PRO A 214 -7.58 7.51 -23.37
N SER A 215 -8.14 7.20 -24.52
CA SER A 215 -9.51 6.65 -24.59
C SER A 215 -9.63 5.29 -23.90
N GLU A 216 -10.84 4.89 -23.53
CA GLU A 216 -11.12 3.60 -22.89
C GLU A 216 -10.54 2.43 -23.68
N ASN A 217 -10.69 2.41 -25.00
CA ASN A 217 -10.14 1.37 -25.86
C ASN A 217 -8.60 1.29 -25.78
N ILE A 218 -7.91 2.43 -25.66
CA ILE A 218 -6.46 2.45 -25.48
C ILE A 218 -6.10 1.93 -24.07
N GLN A 219 -6.82 2.34 -23.04
CA GLN A 219 -6.59 1.88 -21.66
C GLN A 219 -6.82 0.37 -21.53
N ASP A 220 -7.88 -0.16 -22.16
CA ASP A 220 -8.15 -1.60 -22.23
C ASP A 220 -7.00 -2.34 -22.95
N GLY A 221 -6.55 -1.82 -24.09
CA GLY A 221 -5.41 -2.41 -24.82
C GLY A 221 -4.10 -2.36 -24.04
N ILE A 222 -3.86 -1.30 -23.26
CA ILE A 222 -2.72 -1.21 -22.34
C ILE A 222 -2.81 -2.33 -21.31
N PHE A 223 -3.95 -2.45 -20.61
CA PHE A 223 -4.14 -3.44 -19.56
C PHE A 223 -3.99 -4.87 -20.09
N GLU A 224 -4.61 -5.19 -21.21
CA GLU A 224 -4.54 -6.53 -21.83
C GLU A 224 -3.11 -6.90 -22.21
N LYS A 225 -2.40 -6.03 -22.95
CA LYS A 225 -1.02 -6.29 -23.37
C LYS A 225 -0.04 -6.31 -22.21
N GLY A 226 -0.23 -5.40 -21.23
CA GLY A 226 0.64 -5.32 -20.06
C GLY A 226 0.52 -6.54 -19.14
N THR A 227 -0.70 -6.98 -18.82
CA THR A 227 -0.92 -8.20 -18.04
C THR A 227 -0.36 -9.43 -18.72
N LYS A 228 -0.48 -9.51 -20.05
CA LYS A 228 0.10 -10.60 -20.85
C LYS A 228 1.64 -10.61 -20.75
N ILE A 229 2.29 -9.45 -20.88
CA ILE A 229 3.75 -9.35 -20.76
C ILE A 229 4.20 -9.75 -19.36
N LEU A 230 3.58 -9.22 -18.31
CA LEU A 230 3.91 -9.55 -16.94
C LEU A 230 3.79 -11.06 -16.67
N SER A 231 2.70 -11.69 -17.12
CA SER A 231 2.49 -13.13 -16.95
C SER A 231 3.52 -13.98 -17.70
N THR A 232 3.93 -13.58 -18.92
CA THR A 232 4.97 -14.31 -19.69
C THR A 232 6.37 -14.22 -19.05
N HIS A 233 6.59 -13.24 -18.16
CA HIS A 233 7.83 -13.09 -17.40
C HIS A 233 7.68 -13.53 -15.94
N ALA A 234 6.74 -14.44 -15.67
CA ALA A 234 6.51 -15.06 -14.38
C ALA A 234 6.09 -14.08 -13.25
N PHE A 235 5.56 -12.90 -13.60
CA PHE A 235 4.89 -12.04 -12.65
C PHE A 235 3.42 -12.44 -12.52
N SER A 236 3.05 -12.98 -11.37
CA SER A 236 1.67 -13.35 -11.07
C SER A 236 0.95 -12.17 -10.42
N GLN A 237 -0.19 -11.78 -11.00
CA GLN A 237 -1.07 -10.79 -10.37
C GLN A 237 -1.71 -11.39 -9.14
N TYR A 238 -1.59 -10.75 -7.98
CA TYR A 238 -2.21 -11.22 -6.74
C TYR A 238 -3.25 -10.26 -6.16
N GLU A 239 -3.23 -8.98 -6.60
CA GLU A 239 -4.28 -7.99 -6.33
C GLU A 239 -4.42 -7.03 -7.52
N VAL A 240 -5.32 -6.05 -7.44
CA VAL A 240 -5.72 -5.16 -8.56
C VAL A 240 -4.53 -4.59 -9.33
N SER A 241 -3.50 -4.13 -8.63
CA SER A 241 -2.38 -3.41 -9.24
C SER A 241 -1.02 -4.03 -8.94
N ALA A 242 -0.96 -5.18 -8.29
CA ALA A 242 0.31 -5.74 -7.85
C ALA A 242 0.61 -7.12 -8.45
N PHE A 243 1.84 -7.23 -8.94
CA PHE A 243 2.38 -8.39 -9.63
C PHE A 243 3.70 -8.82 -8.97
N ALA A 244 3.84 -10.09 -8.63
CA ALA A 244 5.01 -10.61 -7.92
C ALA A 244 5.55 -11.87 -8.57
N GLN A 245 6.88 -12.04 -8.50
CA GLN A 245 7.57 -13.28 -8.84
C GLN A 245 7.83 -14.12 -7.57
N ASN A 246 7.91 -15.43 -7.70
CA ASN A 246 8.31 -16.35 -6.64
C ASN A 246 7.61 -16.10 -5.29
N SER A 247 6.31 -15.80 -5.32
CA SER A 247 5.49 -15.50 -4.14
C SER A 247 5.99 -14.30 -3.30
N ARG A 248 6.74 -13.36 -3.89
CA ARG A 248 7.21 -12.12 -3.25
C ARG A 248 6.10 -11.05 -3.18
N LYS A 249 4.88 -11.46 -2.80
CA LYS A 249 3.78 -10.54 -2.51
C LYS A 249 4.22 -9.58 -1.40
N SER A 250 3.76 -8.32 -1.42
CA SER A 250 3.93 -7.44 -0.26
C SER A 250 3.09 -7.97 0.89
N PHE A 251 3.75 -8.36 1.98
CA PHE A 251 3.05 -8.88 3.14
C PHE A 251 2.17 -7.82 3.78
N HIS A 252 2.67 -6.58 3.89
CA HIS A 252 1.93 -5.47 4.46
C HIS A 252 0.62 -5.21 3.70
N ASN A 253 0.69 -5.10 2.36
CA ASN A 253 -0.48 -4.87 1.53
C ASN A 253 -1.44 -6.06 1.55
N HIS A 254 -0.92 -7.29 1.51
CA HIS A 254 -1.74 -8.49 1.60
C HIS A 254 -2.48 -8.57 2.94
N ASN A 255 -1.81 -8.25 4.06
CA ASN A 255 -2.46 -8.16 5.37
C ASN A 255 -3.59 -7.13 5.38
N TYR A 256 -3.36 -5.96 4.78
CA TYR A 256 -4.37 -4.91 4.64
C TYR A 256 -5.58 -5.41 3.83
N TRP A 257 -5.34 -6.00 2.65
CA TRP A 257 -6.41 -6.52 1.79
C TRP A 257 -7.14 -7.72 2.38
N SER A 258 -6.49 -8.51 3.24
CA SER A 258 -7.11 -9.60 4.02
C SER A 258 -7.79 -9.11 5.30
N PHE A 259 -8.02 -7.80 5.42
CA PHE A 259 -8.65 -7.15 6.56
C PHE A 259 -7.92 -7.39 7.89
N GLY A 260 -6.57 -7.47 7.84
CA GLY A 260 -5.69 -7.61 8.99
C GLY A 260 -5.64 -6.35 9.85
N ASP A 261 -5.00 -6.44 11.02
CA ASP A 261 -4.78 -5.30 11.91
C ASP A 261 -3.51 -4.56 11.55
N TYR A 262 -3.53 -3.24 11.76
CA TYR A 262 -2.34 -2.41 11.65
C TYR A 262 -2.44 -1.19 12.57
N LEU A 263 -1.32 -0.91 13.24
CA LEU A 263 -1.08 0.34 13.93
C LEU A 263 -0.71 1.39 12.90
N GLY A 264 -1.28 2.59 12.99
CA GLY A 264 -0.90 3.72 12.13
C GLY A 264 -0.29 4.82 12.97
N ILE A 265 0.97 5.17 12.71
CA ILE A 265 1.69 6.26 13.38
C ILE A 265 2.19 7.31 12.39
N GLY A 266 2.24 8.54 12.82
CA GLY A 266 2.65 9.67 12.00
C GLY A 266 1.48 10.52 11.51
N SER A 267 1.79 11.73 11.04
CA SER A 267 0.80 12.74 10.61
C SER A 267 -0.06 12.24 9.45
N GLY A 268 -1.35 12.09 9.68
CA GLY A 268 -2.31 11.57 8.69
C GLY A 268 -2.36 10.04 8.56
N ALA A 269 -1.65 9.31 9.42
CA ALA A 269 -1.75 7.85 9.45
C ALA A 269 -3.12 7.39 9.91
N HIS A 270 -3.57 6.27 9.36
CA HIS A 270 -4.74 5.53 9.77
C HIS A 270 -4.34 4.20 10.39
N GLY A 271 -5.14 3.69 11.31
CA GLY A 271 -4.99 2.38 11.91
C GLY A 271 -6.31 1.59 11.94
N LYS A 272 -6.19 0.28 12.10
CA LYS A 272 -7.33 -0.63 12.33
C LYS A 272 -6.93 -1.69 13.36
N LEU A 273 -7.71 -1.83 14.41
CA LEU A 273 -7.48 -2.79 15.48
C LEU A 273 -8.73 -3.62 15.77
N THR A 274 -8.52 -4.89 15.99
CA THR A 274 -9.52 -5.85 16.46
C THR A 274 -9.35 -6.04 17.98
N LEU A 275 -10.34 -5.61 18.75
CA LEU A 275 -10.39 -5.71 20.22
C LEU A 275 -11.26 -6.91 20.60
N LEU A 276 -10.63 -8.09 20.76
CA LEU A 276 -11.36 -9.34 20.98
C LEU A 276 -12.21 -9.33 22.25
N ASN A 277 -11.68 -8.80 23.36
CA ASN A 277 -12.36 -8.76 24.65
C ASN A 277 -13.64 -7.91 24.61
N GLU A 278 -13.71 -6.96 23.69
CA GLU A 278 -14.85 -6.07 23.51
C GLU A 278 -15.72 -6.46 22.32
N ASN A 279 -15.28 -7.42 21.51
CA ASN A 279 -15.86 -7.82 20.22
C ASN A 279 -16.03 -6.61 19.26
N LYS A 280 -15.03 -5.71 19.25
CA LYS A 280 -15.04 -4.46 18.48
C LYS A 280 -13.93 -4.40 17.44
N LEU A 281 -14.20 -3.67 16.37
CA LEU A 281 -13.18 -3.12 15.48
C LEU A 281 -13.16 -1.60 15.65
N ILE A 282 -11.95 -1.06 15.77
CA ILE A 282 -11.75 0.39 15.84
C ILE A 282 -10.86 0.87 14.70
N ARG A 283 -11.13 2.08 14.25
CA ARG A 283 -10.27 2.85 13.35
C ARG A 283 -9.63 4.00 14.12
N THR A 284 -8.35 4.21 13.90
CA THR A 284 -7.63 5.39 14.36
C THR A 284 -7.27 6.29 13.18
N ASN A 285 -7.29 7.60 13.37
CA ASN A 285 -6.93 8.58 12.36
C ASN A 285 -6.15 9.73 13.01
N LYS A 286 -4.94 9.98 12.52
CA LYS A 286 -4.05 11.04 13.03
C LYS A 286 -4.30 12.36 12.31
N PRO A 287 -3.98 13.50 12.94
CA PRO A 287 -4.06 14.81 12.30
C PRO A 287 -3.27 14.84 10.98
N LYS A 288 -3.91 15.31 9.90
CA LYS A 288 -3.30 15.37 8.58
C LYS A 288 -2.18 16.42 8.47
N ARG A 289 -2.29 17.54 9.19
CA ARG A 289 -1.29 18.61 9.17
C ARG A 289 -0.12 18.26 10.09
N PRO A 290 1.14 18.27 9.59
CA PRO A 290 2.32 17.93 10.40
C PRO A 290 2.50 18.85 11.61
N ASP A 291 2.26 20.15 11.48
CA ASP A 291 2.34 21.10 12.59
C ASP A 291 1.34 20.79 13.70
N HIS A 292 0.10 20.43 13.34
CA HIS A 292 -0.91 20.02 14.30
C HIS A 292 -0.54 18.71 15.00
N TYR A 293 -0.04 17.73 14.24
CA TYR A 293 0.44 16.45 14.78
C TYR A 293 1.60 16.65 15.76
N MET A 294 2.56 17.52 15.44
CA MET A 294 3.72 17.78 16.28
C MET A 294 3.39 18.51 17.58
N ASN A 295 2.48 19.48 17.53
CA ASN A 295 2.24 20.41 18.63
C ASN A 295 1.20 19.91 19.65
N HIS A 296 0.48 18.82 19.38
CA HIS A 296 -0.56 18.30 20.27
C HIS A 296 -0.19 16.94 20.85
N ALA A 297 -0.73 16.61 22.02
CA ALA A 297 -0.58 15.27 22.57
C ALA A 297 -1.25 14.25 21.64
N VAL A 298 -0.55 13.17 21.30
CA VAL A 298 -1.00 12.20 20.28
C VAL A 298 -2.34 11.61 20.63
N ASP A 299 -2.53 11.21 21.89
CA ASP A 299 -3.76 10.55 22.31
C ASP A 299 -5.01 11.44 22.13
N SER A 300 -4.93 12.68 22.59
CA SER A 300 -6.05 13.64 22.45
C SER A 300 -6.29 14.10 21.02
N ALA A 301 -5.25 14.08 20.16
CA ALA A 301 -5.36 14.48 18.75
C ALA A 301 -5.80 13.33 17.83
N THR A 302 -5.74 12.07 18.30
CA THR A 302 -6.15 10.90 17.53
C THR A 302 -7.69 10.76 17.55
N GLN A 303 -8.28 10.71 16.35
CA GLN A 303 -9.70 10.38 16.22
C GLN A 303 -9.88 8.86 16.30
N LEU A 304 -10.82 8.43 17.14
CA LEU A 304 -11.22 7.03 17.31
C LEU A 304 -12.62 6.85 16.77
N ARG A 305 -12.85 5.77 15.98
CA ARG A 305 -14.17 5.40 15.51
C ARG A 305 -14.36 3.88 15.64
N GLU A 306 -15.41 3.47 16.26
CA GLU A 306 -15.85 2.07 16.20
C GLU A 306 -16.46 1.79 14.83
N VAL A 307 -16.13 0.64 14.24
CA VAL A 307 -16.71 0.16 12.98
C VAL A 307 -17.93 -0.67 13.31
N SER A 308 -19.11 -0.23 12.85
CA SER A 308 -20.36 -0.96 13.08
C SER A 308 -20.37 -2.34 12.43
N THR A 309 -21.26 -3.20 12.85
CA THR A 309 -21.38 -4.58 12.33
C THR A 309 -21.64 -4.59 10.81
N GLU A 310 -22.45 -3.66 10.32
CA GLU A 310 -22.75 -3.49 8.89
C GLU A 310 -21.54 -2.97 8.14
N GLU A 311 -20.88 -1.92 8.66
CA GLU A 311 -19.65 -1.37 8.05
C GLU A 311 -18.53 -2.39 7.94
N ARG A 312 -18.37 -3.31 8.92
CA ARG A 312 -17.35 -4.37 8.87
C ARG A 312 -17.48 -5.23 7.61
N THR A 313 -18.72 -5.56 7.24
CA THR A 313 -19.00 -6.34 6.03
C THR A 313 -18.53 -5.59 4.77
N ILE A 314 -18.92 -4.33 4.65
CA ILE A 314 -18.59 -3.49 3.47
C ILE A 314 -17.08 -3.27 3.39
N GLU A 315 -16.45 -2.84 4.49
CA GLU A 315 -15.01 -2.61 4.55
C GLU A 315 -14.21 -3.89 4.25
N PHE A 316 -14.66 -5.05 4.75
CA PHE A 316 -14.03 -6.32 4.42
C PHE A 316 -14.10 -6.63 2.93
N LEU A 317 -15.28 -6.52 2.31
CA LEU A 317 -15.47 -6.83 0.90
C LEU A 317 -14.71 -5.87 -0.01
N MET A 318 -14.67 -4.58 0.34
CA MET A 318 -13.87 -3.57 -0.38
C MET A 318 -12.38 -3.92 -0.40
N ASN A 319 -11.87 -4.59 0.63
CA ASN A 319 -10.49 -5.04 0.70
C ASN A 319 -10.32 -6.42 0.04
N ALA A 320 -11.07 -7.42 0.47
CA ALA A 320 -10.84 -8.82 0.11
C ALA A 320 -11.12 -9.13 -1.38
N LEU A 321 -12.08 -8.44 -2.02
CA LEU A 321 -12.37 -8.61 -3.45
C LEU A 321 -11.31 -7.96 -4.36
N ARG A 322 -10.32 -7.23 -3.80
CA ARG A 322 -9.14 -6.79 -4.55
C ARG A 322 -8.14 -7.93 -4.76
N LEU A 323 -8.15 -8.94 -3.89
CA LEU A 323 -7.27 -10.11 -4.00
C LEU A 323 -7.75 -11.05 -5.12
N LYS A 324 -6.81 -11.55 -5.93
CA LYS A 324 -7.10 -12.54 -6.98
C LYS A 324 -7.60 -13.86 -6.41
N GLU A 325 -7.12 -14.23 -5.23
CA GLU A 325 -7.61 -15.42 -4.52
C GLU A 325 -8.96 -15.17 -3.82
N GLY A 326 -9.32 -13.88 -3.60
CA GLY A 326 -10.55 -13.53 -2.91
C GLY A 326 -10.51 -13.88 -1.42
N PHE A 327 -11.62 -14.39 -0.89
CA PHE A 327 -11.76 -14.73 0.52
C PHE A 327 -12.60 -16.01 0.72
N SER A 328 -12.33 -16.71 1.81
CA SER A 328 -13.15 -17.85 2.23
C SER A 328 -14.28 -17.41 3.18
N ARG A 329 -15.31 -18.29 3.31
CA ARG A 329 -16.37 -18.07 4.29
C ARG A 329 -15.79 -17.89 5.71
N ASN A 330 -14.82 -18.72 6.07
CA ASN A 330 -14.18 -18.65 7.37
C ASN A 330 -13.48 -17.31 7.59
N LEU A 331 -12.68 -16.85 6.60
CA LEU A 331 -12.00 -15.56 6.69
C LEU A 331 -12.98 -14.40 6.89
N PHE A 332 -14.11 -14.39 6.16
CA PHE A 332 -15.15 -13.39 6.35
C PHE A 332 -15.66 -13.38 7.79
N GLN A 333 -16.03 -14.55 8.32
CA GLN A 333 -16.62 -14.66 9.65
C GLN A 333 -15.65 -14.23 10.76
N ILE A 334 -14.41 -14.70 10.72
CA ILE A 334 -13.42 -14.38 11.76
C ILE A 334 -12.90 -12.92 11.69
N ARG A 335 -13.00 -12.27 10.54
CA ARG A 335 -12.56 -10.87 10.36
C ARG A 335 -13.66 -9.85 10.63
N THR A 336 -14.91 -10.19 10.33
CA THR A 336 -16.05 -9.28 10.52
C THR A 336 -16.84 -9.56 11.80
N GLY A 337 -16.78 -10.80 12.29
CA GLY A 337 -17.66 -11.29 13.36
C GLY A 337 -19.08 -11.62 12.88
N ASN A 338 -19.37 -11.46 11.58
CA ASN A 338 -20.68 -11.66 10.99
C ASN A 338 -20.83 -13.06 10.40
N GLU A 339 -22.04 -13.60 10.45
CA GLU A 339 -22.36 -14.84 9.75
C GLU A 339 -22.34 -14.62 8.23
N PHE A 340 -21.82 -15.60 7.47
CA PHE A 340 -21.76 -15.51 6.01
C PHE A 340 -23.13 -15.38 5.34
N SER A 341 -24.19 -15.80 6.03
CA SER A 341 -25.58 -15.68 5.57
C SER A 341 -25.99 -14.23 5.24
N VAL A 342 -25.36 -13.22 5.88
CA VAL A 342 -25.68 -11.79 5.62
C VAL A 342 -25.32 -11.34 4.22
N ILE A 343 -24.39 -12.03 3.55
CA ILE A 343 -23.97 -11.71 2.16
C ILE A 343 -24.29 -12.83 1.17
N SER A 344 -24.70 -14.02 1.61
CA SER A 344 -24.81 -15.23 0.77
C SER A 344 -25.73 -15.05 -0.43
N SER A 345 -26.89 -14.41 -0.26
CA SER A 345 -27.84 -14.15 -1.38
C SER A 345 -27.25 -13.20 -2.43
N LYS A 346 -26.56 -12.14 -2.00
CA LYS A 346 -25.87 -11.21 -2.89
C LYS A 346 -24.72 -11.91 -3.63
N ILE A 347 -23.93 -12.73 -2.92
CA ILE A 347 -22.85 -13.53 -3.53
C ILE A 347 -23.40 -14.47 -4.59
N SER A 348 -24.49 -15.21 -4.32
CA SER A 348 -25.12 -16.13 -5.29
C SER A 348 -25.58 -15.38 -6.55
N LYS A 349 -26.27 -14.26 -6.40
CA LYS A 349 -26.67 -13.39 -7.53
C LYS A 349 -25.48 -12.91 -8.33
N LEU A 350 -24.37 -12.54 -7.67
CA LEU A 350 -23.16 -12.07 -8.36
C LEU A 350 -22.42 -13.19 -9.09
N ILE A 351 -22.51 -14.44 -8.59
CA ILE A 351 -22.01 -15.62 -9.29
C ILE A 351 -22.87 -15.88 -10.55
N GLU A 352 -24.20 -15.87 -10.43
CA GLU A 352 -25.13 -16.04 -11.56
C GLU A 352 -24.90 -14.97 -12.65
N ASN A 353 -24.62 -13.74 -12.25
CA ASN A 353 -24.31 -12.62 -13.15
C ASN A 353 -22.85 -12.63 -13.68
N GLY A 354 -22.04 -13.57 -13.26
CA GLY A 354 -20.66 -13.77 -13.70
C GLY A 354 -19.67 -12.70 -13.17
N PHE A 355 -19.98 -12.00 -12.08
CA PHE A 355 -19.05 -11.05 -11.43
C PHE A 355 -18.16 -11.71 -10.38
N ILE A 356 -18.64 -12.77 -9.71
CA ILE A 356 -17.89 -13.57 -8.73
C ILE A 356 -17.76 -14.98 -9.27
N GLU A 357 -16.65 -15.61 -8.99
CA GLU A 357 -16.40 -17.04 -9.18
C GLU A 357 -15.95 -17.69 -7.89
N THR A 358 -16.11 -19.03 -7.82
CA THR A 358 -15.71 -19.81 -6.65
C THR A 358 -14.57 -20.74 -7.02
N ASN A 359 -13.45 -20.63 -6.31
CA ASN A 359 -12.28 -21.48 -6.48
C ASN A 359 -12.06 -22.33 -5.22
N LYS A 360 -11.54 -23.55 -5.37
CA LYS A 360 -11.12 -24.37 -4.22
C LYS A 360 -9.64 -24.17 -3.94
N ILE A 361 -9.33 -23.68 -2.74
CA ILE A 361 -7.98 -23.52 -2.24
C ILE A 361 -7.86 -24.31 -0.94
N HIS A 362 -6.96 -25.28 -0.89
CA HIS A 362 -6.77 -26.19 0.25
C HIS A 362 -8.07 -26.90 0.72
N GLY A 363 -9.02 -27.16 -0.22
CA GLY A 363 -10.29 -27.80 0.08
C GLY A 363 -11.41 -26.89 0.57
N GLU A 364 -11.13 -25.60 0.78
CA GLU A 364 -12.09 -24.57 1.16
C GLU A 364 -12.55 -23.76 -0.06
N ASP A 365 -13.82 -23.34 -0.10
CA ASP A 365 -14.35 -22.49 -1.16
C ASP A 365 -13.95 -21.03 -0.94
N PHE A 366 -13.28 -20.44 -1.94
CA PHE A 366 -12.92 -19.03 -1.98
C PHE A 366 -13.77 -18.28 -3.00
N TYR A 367 -14.30 -17.14 -2.62
CA TYR A 367 -15.10 -16.25 -3.44
C TYR A 367 -14.20 -15.11 -3.93
N CYS A 368 -13.98 -15.03 -5.22
CA CYS A 368 -13.14 -14.00 -5.83
C CYS A 368 -13.85 -13.31 -7.00
N ALA A 369 -13.42 -12.10 -7.33
CA ALA A 369 -13.90 -11.43 -8.52
C ALA A 369 -13.46 -12.21 -9.77
N SER A 370 -14.42 -12.55 -10.65
CA SER A 370 -14.13 -13.08 -11.99
C SER A 370 -13.36 -12.06 -12.83
N ASN A 371 -12.92 -12.41 -14.03
CA ASN A 371 -12.30 -11.45 -14.94
C ASN A 371 -13.24 -10.26 -15.25
N LYS A 372 -14.55 -10.51 -15.38
CA LYS A 372 -15.56 -9.47 -15.51
C LYS A 372 -15.68 -8.64 -14.22
N GLY A 373 -15.78 -9.30 -13.08
CA GLY A 373 -15.87 -8.64 -11.78
C GLY A 373 -14.66 -7.75 -11.48
N TYR A 374 -13.47 -8.21 -11.85
CA TYR A 374 -12.22 -7.45 -11.68
C TYR A 374 -12.17 -6.19 -12.54
N ARG A 375 -12.64 -6.29 -13.80
CA ARG A 375 -12.72 -5.14 -14.71
C ARG A 375 -13.75 -4.10 -14.23
N PHE A 376 -14.83 -4.54 -13.59
CA PHE A 376 -15.91 -3.69 -13.08
C PHE A 376 -16.02 -3.76 -11.55
N LEU A 377 -14.87 -3.71 -10.86
CA LEU A 377 -14.80 -3.92 -9.40
C LEU A 377 -15.67 -2.93 -8.63
N ASN A 378 -15.72 -1.66 -9.04
CA ASN A 378 -16.57 -0.66 -8.40
C ASN A 378 -18.06 -0.98 -8.53
N THR A 379 -18.49 -1.49 -9.70
CA THR A 379 -19.87 -1.96 -9.91
C THR A 379 -20.17 -3.16 -9.02
N LEU A 380 -19.25 -4.13 -8.97
CA LEU A 380 -19.39 -5.30 -8.10
C LEU A 380 -19.51 -4.89 -6.63
N LEU A 381 -18.65 -3.99 -6.16
CA LEU A 381 -18.68 -3.49 -4.78
C LEU A 381 -19.96 -2.70 -4.48
N GLY A 382 -20.49 -1.96 -5.46
CA GLY A 382 -21.76 -1.22 -5.34
C GLY A 382 -22.97 -2.09 -5.02
N GLU A 383 -22.94 -3.39 -5.37
CA GLU A 383 -24.03 -4.31 -5.04
C GLU A 383 -24.10 -4.64 -3.53
N PHE A 384 -23.06 -4.29 -2.77
CA PHE A 384 -23.02 -4.51 -1.32
C PHE A 384 -23.35 -3.24 -0.52
N LEU A 385 -23.32 -2.06 -1.16
CA LEU A 385 -23.73 -0.80 -0.57
C LEU A 385 -25.27 -0.65 -0.65
#